data_5b04ce43248212f52e12437c35b88a45
#
_entry.id   5b04ce43248212f52e12437c35b88a45
#
_cell.length_a   1.000
_cell.length_b   1.000
_cell.length_c   1.000
_cell.angle_alpha   90.00
_cell.angle_beta   90.00
_cell.angle_gamma   90.00
#
_symmetry.space_group_name_H-M   'P 1'
#
loop_
_entity.id
_entity.type
_entity.pdbx_description
1 polymer ?
#
loop_
_entity_poly.entity_id
_entity_poly.type
_entity_poly.pdbx_seq_one_letter_code
_entity_poly.pdbx_strand_id
1 'polypeptide(L)'
;MELQPAAAAQPEAEPFSELPQLSRRLRPSAKAPARIVHLGLGAFHRSHQAWYTHQASDAADWGIAAFTGRRPDAALALAEQDGLFTVVERADGGDSFTVVSSIVEAVDGADVQRLAELVAAPATAVVTLTITEAAYRLGADGHLDRTASDVVADLALLASDSGNPTTPLGRLVLALAARRAAAAGPLAVVCCDNLSNNGTVAHNAVVGMAGAWDAGLAEWIDANVSFVSTSVDRITPRTTDADIAAVQAACGYRDNSPVVAEPFSNWVLSGDFPAGRPRWEDAGAVFVADIEPYENRKLWLLNGAHSLLAYAGQLRGHATVAQALADPLCLQAVETFWDEAEANLCRQEGKAAELQIPAYRAALLARFSNARIAHHLAQIAMDGSTKLRMRAVPVLRAERAAGRSGAAAALMIAAWMDHSAAASVFQDPQADQVAAANRLSGTERISALLGLVDPALAGDAAVVGLIEDLCGTFGELAVSP
;
A
#
# COMPACT_ATOMS: atom_id res chain seq x y z
N MET A 1 13.80 24.92 -62.94
CA MET A 1 12.45 25.16 -62.37
C MET A 1 12.12 23.88 -61.61
N GLU A 2 12.64 23.77 -60.40
CA GLU A 2 12.48 22.58 -59.53
C GLU A 2 11.18 22.73 -58.75
N LEU A 3 10.33 21.72 -58.85
CA LEU A 3 9.09 21.62 -58.08
C LEU A 3 9.41 21.10 -56.65
N GLN A 4 9.17 21.93 -55.65
CA GLN A 4 9.19 21.49 -54.27
C GLN A 4 8.00 20.53 -54.01
N PRO A 5 8.19 19.41 -53.25
CA PRO A 5 7.06 18.58 -52.82
C PRO A 5 6.24 19.27 -51.75
N ALA A 6 4.92 19.26 -51.94
CA ALA A 6 3.95 19.76 -50.97
C ALA A 6 4.08 18.99 -49.64
N ALA A 7 4.21 19.77 -48.56
CA ALA A 7 4.15 19.23 -47.20
C ALA A 7 2.77 18.62 -46.96
N ALA A 8 2.74 17.33 -46.58
CA ALA A 8 1.54 16.67 -46.13
C ALA A 8 1.06 17.33 -44.83
N ALA A 9 -0.16 17.89 -44.85
CA ALA A 9 -0.81 18.44 -43.69
C ALA A 9 -0.98 17.29 -42.65
N GLN A 10 -0.42 17.50 -41.45
CA GLN A 10 -0.75 16.65 -40.29
C GLN A 10 -2.22 16.93 -39.96
N PRO A 11 -3.02 15.87 -39.62
CA PRO A 11 -4.39 16.10 -39.18
C PRO A 11 -4.35 16.94 -37.89
N GLU A 12 -5.00 18.09 -37.90
CA GLU A 12 -5.24 18.88 -36.68
C GLU A 12 -5.98 18.01 -35.69
N ALA A 13 -5.40 17.82 -34.51
CA ALA A 13 -6.04 17.12 -33.38
C ALA A 13 -7.30 17.92 -33.02
N GLU A 14 -8.48 17.32 -33.22
CA GLU A 14 -9.74 17.91 -32.77
C GLU A 14 -9.68 18.24 -31.27
N PRO A 15 -10.24 19.36 -30.83
CA PRO A 15 -10.17 19.74 -29.42
C PRO A 15 -10.89 18.69 -28.56
N PHE A 16 -10.18 18.16 -27.57
CA PHE A 16 -10.65 17.10 -26.65
C PHE A 16 -12.00 17.42 -25.93
N SER A 17 -12.53 18.63 -26.08
CA SER A 17 -13.81 19.06 -25.52
C SER A 17 -15.05 18.41 -26.16
N GLU A 18 -14.91 17.76 -27.33
CA GLU A 18 -16.03 17.12 -28.05
C GLU A 18 -16.21 15.62 -27.73
N LEU A 19 -15.26 14.99 -27.02
CA LEU A 19 -15.39 13.57 -26.68
C LEU A 19 -16.54 13.33 -25.67
N PRO A 20 -17.31 12.23 -25.84
CA PRO A 20 -18.37 11.91 -24.90
C PRO A 20 -17.81 11.56 -23.52
N GLN A 21 -18.55 11.94 -22.47
CA GLN A 21 -18.21 11.57 -21.09
C GLN A 21 -18.37 10.06 -20.88
N LEU A 22 -17.39 9.39 -20.23
CA LEU A 22 -17.53 8.02 -19.78
C LEU A 22 -18.77 7.87 -18.89
N SER A 23 -19.62 6.92 -19.21
CA SER A 23 -20.86 6.66 -18.49
C SER A 23 -21.36 5.25 -18.81
N ARG A 24 -22.28 4.73 -18.01
CA ARG A 24 -22.94 3.43 -18.29
C ARG A 24 -23.80 3.45 -19.53
N ARG A 25 -24.19 4.63 -20.02
CA ARG A 25 -24.84 4.79 -21.34
C ARG A 25 -23.85 4.58 -22.48
N LEU A 26 -22.63 5.12 -22.35
CA LEU A 26 -21.58 5.00 -23.37
C LEU A 26 -20.92 3.60 -23.34
N ARG A 27 -20.70 3.06 -22.17
CA ARG A 27 -20.16 1.72 -21.92
C ARG A 27 -21.21 0.91 -21.12
N PRO A 28 -22.15 0.24 -21.80
CA PRO A 28 -23.25 -0.45 -21.14
C PRO A 28 -22.76 -1.48 -20.13
N SER A 29 -23.11 -1.28 -18.89
CA SER A 29 -22.84 -2.21 -17.79
C SER A 29 -23.93 -2.04 -16.72
N ALA A 30 -24.51 -3.16 -16.28
CA ALA A 30 -25.49 -3.12 -15.19
C ALA A 30 -24.83 -2.69 -13.88
N LYS A 31 -25.59 -1.99 -13.03
CA LYS A 31 -25.17 -1.76 -11.65
C LYS A 31 -25.45 -3.02 -10.84
N ALA A 32 -24.40 -3.63 -10.29
CA ALA A 32 -24.56 -4.71 -9.32
C ALA A 32 -25.19 -4.17 -8.01
N PRO A 33 -25.84 -5.01 -7.21
CA PRO A 33 -26.33 -4.60 -5.89
C PRO A 33 -25.17 -4.14 -4.99
N ALA A 34 -25.35 -3.05 -4.26
CA ALA A 34 -24.34 -2.55 -3.31
C ALA A 34 -24.26 -3.51 -2.11
N ARG A 35 -23.28 -4.39 -2.11
CA ARG A 35 -23.00 -5.35 -1.03
C ARG A 35 -21.66 -5.13 -0.36
N ILE A 36 -20.84 -4.25 -0.92
CA ILE A 36 -19.58 -3.80 -0.36
C ILE A 36 -19.69 -2.30 -0.08
N VAL A 37 -19.31 -1.88 1.11
CA VAL A 37 -19.10 -0.47 1.47
C VAL A 37 -17.60 -0.24 1.58
N HIS A 38 -17.10 0.82 0.97
CA HIS A 38 -15.69 1.18 1.05
C HIS A 38 -15.48 2.54 1.70
N LEU A 39 -14.57 2.63 2.67
CA LEU A 39 -14.12 3.89 3.27
C LEU A 39 -12.70 4.20 2.81
N GLY A 40 -12.53 5.34 2.15
CA GLY A 40 -11.23 5.80 1.65
C GLY A 40 -11.12 5.77 0.12
N LEU A 41 -12.18 6.19 -0.59
CA LEU A 41 -12.21 6.28 -2.05
C LEU A 41 -11.05 7.11 -2.60
N GLY A 42 -10.01 6.41 -3.04
CA GLY A 42 -8.77 6.96 -3.58
C GLY A 42 -8.29 6.21 -4.82
N ALA A 43 -7.10 6.56 -5.29
CA ALA A 43 -6.48 5.90 -6.45
C ALA A 43 -6.18 4.43 -6.15
N PHE A 44 -5.62 4.12 -4.97
CA PHE A 44 -5.28 2.75 -4.59
C PHE A 44 -6.52 1.85 -4.53
N HIS A 45 -7.60 2.30 -3.89
CA HIS A 45 -8.86 1.53 -3.87
C HIS A 45 -9.35 1.19 -5.28
N ARG A 46 -9.32 2.16 -6.18
CA ARG A 46 -9.80 1.99 -7.56
C ARG A 46 -8.94 1.02 -8.37
N SER A 47 -7.61 1.11 -8.23
CA SER A 47 -6.68 0.21 -8.92
C SER A 47 -6.57 -1.17 -8.27
N HIS A 48 -7.04 -1.35 -7.05
CA HIS A 48 -6.88 -2.59 -6.28
C HIS A 48 -8.25 -3.22 -5.95
N GLN A 49 -8.87 -2.92 -4.83
CA GLN A 49 -10.10 -3.62 -4.38
C GLN A 49 -11.24 -3.53 -5.39
N ALA A 50 -11.45 -2.36 -6.01
CA ALA A 50 -12.47 -2.18 -7.03
C ALA A 50 -12.12 -2.95 -8.33
N TRP A 51 -10.84 -2.98 -8.71
CA TRP A 51 -10.35 -3.77 -9.83
C TRP A 51 -10.54 -5.29 -9.57
N TYR A 52 -10.14 -5.81 -8.40
CA TYR A 52 -10.35 -7.21 -8.03
C TYR A 52 -11.83 -7.60 -8.05
N THR A 53 -12.70 -6.73 -7.54
CA THR A 53 -14.16 -6.97 -7.56
C THR A 53 -14.71 -6.96 -8.97
N HIS A 54 -14.21 -6.10 -9.86
CA HIS A 54 -14.60 -6.08 -11.27
C HIS A 54 -14.16 -7.34 -12.03
N GLN A 55 -13.02 -7.90 -11.69
CA GLN A 55 -12.45 -9.09 -12.33
C GLN A 55 -13.00 -10.42 -11.78
N ALA A 56 -13.69 -10.39 -10.65
CA ALA A 56 -14.29 -11.58 -10.06
C ALA A 56 -15.36 -12.18 -11.00
N SER A 57 -15.45 -13.50 -11.08
CA SER A 57 -16.42 -14.19 -11.95
C SER A 57 -17.88 -13.93 -11.56
N ASP A 58 -18.12 -13.55 -10.30
CA ASP A 58 -19.42 -13.18 -9.73
C ASP A 58 -19.59 -11.65 -9.57
N ALA A 59 -18.81 -10.83 -10.29
CA ALA A 59 -18.86 -9.37 -10.21
C ALA A 59 -20.26 -8.77 -10.38
N ALA A 60 -21.16 -9.45 -11.10
CA ALA A 60 -22.54 -9.01 -11.28
C ALA A 60 -23.36 -8.97 -9.99
N ASP A 61 -22.92 -9.68 -8.93
CA ASP A 61 -23.59 -9.77 -7.64
C ASP A 61 -22.98 -8.82 -6.59
N TRP A 62 -21.89 -8.09 -6.92
CA TRP A 62 -21.07 -7.36 -5.96
C TRP A 62 -20.76 -5.93 -6.40
N GLY A 63 -21.62 -5.00 -6.03
CA GLY A 63 -21.37 -3.56 -6.20
C GLY A 63 -20.72 -2.95 -4.97
N ILE A 64 -19.91 -1.93 -5.21
CA ILE A 64 -19.23 -1.15 -4.18
C ILE A 64 -19.89 0.23 -4.06
N ALA A 65 -20.36 0.58 -2.86
CA ALA A 65 -20.64 1.96 -2.47
C ALA A 65 -19.39 2.55 -1.79
N ALA A 66 -18.72 3.49 -2.46
CA ALA A 66 -17.41 3.97 -2.05
C ALA A 66 -17.48 5.41 -1.51
N PHE A 67 -17.00 5.60 -0.28
CA PHE A 67 -17.01 6.86 0.45
C PHE A 67 -15.63 7.52 0.44
N THR A 68 -15.57 8.82 0.15
CA THR A 68 -14.34 9.60 0.27
C THR A 68 -13.91 9.77 1.74
N GLY A 69 -12.67 10.20 1.95
CA GLY A 69 -12.16 10.57 3.28
C GLY A 69 -12.62 11.98 3.67
N ARG A 70 -11.76 12.98 3.40
CA ARG A 70 -11.95 14.37 3.84
C ARG A 70 -12.62 15.28 2.82
N ARG A 71 -12.44 15.03 1.52
CA ARG A 71 -12.91 15.90 0.45
C ARG A 71 -13.79 15.11 -0.52
N PRO A 72 -14.84 15.74 -1.07
CA PRO A 72 -15.81 15.07 -1.94
C PRO A 72 -15.33 14.87 -3.39
N ASP A 73 -14.21 15.51 -3.80
CA ASP A 73 -13.81 15.66 -5.21
C ASP A 73 -13.84 14.33 -5.99
N ALA A 74 -13.28 13.27 -5.39
CA ALA A 74 -13.24 11.95 -6.06
C ALA A 74 -14.63 11.32 -6.20
N ALA A 75 -15.52 11.53 -5.23
CA ALA A 75 -16.90 11.04 -5.31
C ALA A 75 -17.68 11.80 -6.38
N LEU A 76 -17.56 13.12 -6.43
CA LEU A 76 -18.24 13.95 -7.43
C LEU A 76 -17.82 13.57 -8.85
N ALA A 77 -16.50 13.47 -9.11
CA ALA A 77 -15.98 13.09 -10.42
C ALA A 77 -16.46 11.70 -10.87
N LEU A 78 -16.50 10.72 -9.96
CA LEU A 78 -16.99 9.37 -10.27
C LEU A 78 -18.51 9.31 -10.42
N ALA A 79 -19.26 10.09 -9.64
CA ALA A 79 -20.71 10.15 -9.76
C ALA A 79 -21.16 10.67 -11.14
N GLU A 80 -20.44 11.66 -11.70
CA GLU A 80 -20.67 12.16 -13.07
C GLU A 80 -20.45 11.09 -14.14
N GLN A 81 -19.72 10.03 -13.83
CA GLN A 81 -19.38 8.89 -14.70
C GLN A 81 -20.12 7.61 -14.34
N ASP A 82 -21.23 7.69 -13.61
CA ASP A 82 -21.98 6.53 -13.10
C ASP A 82 -21.14 5.52 -12.29
N GLY A 83 -20.04 5.98 -11.68
CA GLY A 83 -19.08 5.17 -10.93
C GLY A 83 -18.05 4.45 -11.80
N LEU A 84 -18.07 4.64 -13.13
CA LEU A 84 -17.07 4.06 -14.04
C LEU A 84 -15.75 4.84 -14.00
N PHE A 85 -14.66 4.14 -14.22
CA PHE A 85 -13.33 4.76 -14.42
C PHE A 85 -12.42 3.80 -15.17
N THR A 86 -11.37 4.35 -15.79
CA THR A 86 -10.37 3.56 -16.52
C THR A 86 -9.18 3.27 -15.63
N VAL A 87 -8.80 2.00 -15.51
CA VAL A 87 -7.50 1.58 -15.01
C VAL A 87 -6.53 1.51 -16.20
N VAL A 88 -5.43 2.24 -16.10
CA VAL A 88 -4.32 2.23 -17.06
C VAL A 88 -3.21 1.36 -16.47
N GLU A 89 -3.06 0.14 -16.95
CA GLU A 89 -1.94 -0.72 -16.55
C GLU A 89 -0.72 -0.40 -17.40
N ARG A 90 0.30 0.17 -16.77
CA ARG A 90 1.50 0.69 -17.41
C ARG A 90 2.63 -0.32 -17.39
N ALA A 91 2.77 -1.09 -18.45
CA ALA A 91 3.86 -2.03 -18.66
C ALA A 91 4.96 -1.43 -19.57
N ASP A 92 6.15 -2.05 -19.58
CA ASP A 92 7.25 -1.65 -20.48
C ASP A 92 6.83 -1.72 -21.96
N GLY A 93 6.05 -2.73 -22.33
CA GLY A 93 5.56 -2.94 -23.69
C GLY A 93 4.43 -2.02 -24.13
N GLY A 94 3.89 -1.18 -23.24
CA GLY A 94 2.77 -0.27 -23.53
C GLY A 94 1.73 -0.25 -22.42
N ASP A 95 0.75 0.63 -22.59
CA ASP A 95 -0.37 0.79 -21.65
C ASP A 95 -1.56 -0.05 -22.12
N SER A 96 -2.23 -0.72 -21.19
CA SER A 96 -3.55 -1.31 -21.40
C SER A 96 -4.62 -0.53 -20.63
N PHE A 97 -5.85 -0.55 -21.14
CA PHE A 97 -6.95 0.29 -20.63
C PHE A 97 -8.15 -0.60 -20.32
N THR A 98 -8.56 -0.63 -19.06
CA THR A 98 -9.72 -1.41 -18.60
C THR A 98 -10.73 -0.49 -17.93
N VAL A 99 -11.99 -0.47 -18.44
CA VAL A 99 -13.07 0.24 -17.74
C VAL A 99 -13.59 -0.62 -16.60
N VAL A 100 -13.40 -0.12 -15.37
CA VAL A 100 -13.89 -0.78 -14.15
C VAL A 100 -15.28 -0.27 -13.80
N SER A 101 -16.20 -1.19 -13.48
CA SER A 101 -17.63 -0.93 -13.27
C SER A 101 -18.16 -1.37 -11.90
N SER A 102 -17.29 -1.87 -11.03
CA SER A 102 -17.65 -2.38 -9.70
C SER A 102 -18.13 -1.32 -8.72
N ILE A 103 -17.69 -0.04 -8.87
CA ILE A 103 -18.23 1.06 -8.08
C ILE A 103 -19.61 1.42 -8.68
N VAL A 104 -20.64 1.25 -7.86
CA VAL A 104 -22.04 1.51 -8.25
C VAL A 104 -22.59 2.79 -7.64
N GLU A 105 -21.94 3.27 -6.58
CA GLU A 105 -22.26 4.51 -5.89
C GLU A 105 -20.95 5.13 -5.35
N ALA A 106 -20.71 6.41 -5.64
CA ALA A 106 -19.60 7.18 -5.11
C ALA A 106 -20.17 8.31 -4.24
N VAL A 107 -19.79 8.37 -2.97
CA VAL A 107 -20.43 9.18 -1.95
C VAL A 107 -19.39 10.05 -1.23
N ASP A 108 -19.77 11.28 -0.90
CA ASP A 108 -19.00 12.11 0.03
C ASP A 108 -18.93 11.40 1.39
N GLY A 109 -17.73 11.23 1.93
CA GLY A 109 -17.55 10.67 3.26
C GLY A 109 -18.22 11.47 4.39
N ALA A 110 -18.59 12.73 4.15
CA ALA A 110 -19.39 13.52 5.11
C ALA A 110 -20.85 13.09 5.18
N ASP A 111 -21.36 12.33 4.21
CA ASP A 111 -22.71 11.75 4.24
C ASP A 111 -22.75 10.50 5.11
N VAL A 112 -22.71 10.73 6.43
CA VAL A 112 -22.70 9.68 7.45
C VAL A 112 -24.05 8.96 7.52
N GLN A 113 -25.14 9.65 7.16
CA GLN A 113 -26.47 9.03 7.11
C GLN A 113 -26.49 7.95 6.03
N ARG A 114 -26.01 8.25 4.82
CA ARG A 114 -25.96 7.28 3.73
C ARG A 114 -25.06 6.09 4.07
N LEU A 115 -23.94 6.35 4.76
CA LEU A 115 -23.07 5.28 5.25
C LEU A 115 -23.80 4.35 6.21
N ALA A 116 -24.51 4.93 7.20
CA ALA A 116 -25.27 4.16 8.18
C ALA A 116 -26.39 3.33 7.52
N GLU A 117 -27.13 3.90 6.56
CA GLU A 117 -28.16 3.19 5.78
C GLU A 117 -27.58 1.96 5.04
N LEU A 118 -26.45 2.15 4.34
CA LEU A 118 -25.82 1.08 3.59
C LEU A 118 -25.25 -0.02 4.49
N VAL A 119 -24.55 0.34 5.56
CA VAL A 119 -24.01 -0.66 6.49
C VAL A 119 -25.13 -1.39 7.26
N ALA A 120 -26.24 -0.71 7.56
CA ALA A 120 -27.42 -1.31 8.21
C ALA A 120 -28.26 -2.19 7.25
N ALA A 121 -27.99 -2.14 5.93
CA ALA A 121 -28.70 -2.98 4.99
C ALA A 121 -28.29 -4.46 5.14
N PRO A 122 -29.25 -5.41 5.23
CA PRO A 122 -28.92 -6.85 5.33
C PRO A 122 -28.10 -7.39 4.15
N ALA A 123 -28.18 -6.77 2.99
CA ALA A 123 -27.42 -7.14 1.80
C ALA A 123 -25.93 -6.80 1.89
N THR A 124 -25.56 -5.84 2.73
CA THR A 124 -24.13 -5.47 2.93
C THR A 124 -23.41 -6.56 3.69
N ALA A 125 -22.42 -7.14 3.03
CA ALA A 125 -21.65 -8.28 3.52
C ALA A 125 -20.21 -7.89 3.95
N VAL A 126 -19.65 -6.85 3.31
CA VAL A 126 -18.24 -6.46 3.49
C VAL A 126 -18.11 -4.94 3.62
N VAL A 127 -17.26 -4.50 4.55
CA VAL A 127 -16.73 -3.12 4.59
C VAL A 127 -15.24 -3.19 4.34
N THR A 128 -14.72 -2.46 3.35
CA THR A 128 -13.28 -2.39 3.07
C THR A 128 -12.72 -1.02 3.47
N LEU A 129 -11.48 -0.98 3.99
CA LEU A 129 -10.85 0.24 4.50
C LEU A 129 -9.54 0.53 3.75
N THR A 130 -9.37 1.78 3.29
CA THR A 130 -8.09 2.39 2.91
C THR A 130 -8.06 3.80 3.47
N ILE A 131 -7.96 3.91 4.80
CA ILE A 131 -8.14 5.15 5.56
C ILE A 131 -6.84 5.78 6.03
N THR A 132 -5.70 5.13 5.74
CA THR A 132 -4.33 5.43 6.15
C THR A 132 -4.01 5.04 7.60
N GLU A 133 -2.74 4.71 7.84
CA GLU A 133 -2.21 4.23 9.13
C GLU A 133 -2.58 5.15 10.31
N ALA A 134 -2.45 6.47 10.10
CA ALA A 134 -2.70 7.46 11.14
C ALA A 134 -4.18 7.53 11.57
N ALA A 135 -5.12 7.03 10.77
CA ALA A 135 -6.55 7.11 11.08
C ALA A 135 -7.01 6.12 12.15
N TYR A 136 -6.23 5.06 12.40
CA TYR A 136 -6.57 4.07 13.44
C TYR A 136 -6.34 4.56 14.87
N ARG A 137 -5.53 5.61 15.04
CA ARG A 137 -5.31 6.26 16.34
C ARG A 137 -4.93 5.30 17.48
N LEU A 138 -4.10 4.30 17.20
CA LEU A 138 -3.58 3.43 18.25
C LEU A 138 -2.35 4.05 18.93
N GLY A 139 -2.28 3.91 20.23
CA GLY A 139 -1.08 4.18 21.02
C GLY A 139 -0.01 3.10 20.84
N ALA A 140 1.13 3.31 21.47
CA ALA A 140 2.24 2.34 21.45
C ALA A 140 1.90 0.99 22.09
N ASP A 141 0.86 0.95 22.91
CA ASP A 141 0.31 -0.25 23.55
C ASP A 141 -0.65 -1.05 22.64
N GLY A 142 -0.88 -0.56 21.40
CA GLY A 142 -1.79 -1.19 20.44
C GLY A 142 -3.29 -0.96 20.74
N HIS A 143 -3.63 -0.08 21.70
CA HIS A 143 -5.00 0.30 22.01
C HIS A 143 -5.33 1.70 21.48
N LEU A 144 -6.64 1.99 21.34
CA LEU A 144 -7.10 3.30 20.90
C LEU A 144 -6.57 4.40 21.83
N ASP A 145 -5.90 5.40 21.26
CA ASP A 145 -5.50 6.62 21.97
C ASP A 145 -6.74 7.52 22.21
N ARG A 146 -7.35 7.35 23.36
CA ARG A 146 -8.51 8.14 23.78
C ARG A 146 -8.18 9.59 24.10
N THR A 147 -6.91 9.99 24.08
CA THR A 147 -6.44 11.37 24.31
C THR A 147 -6.24 12.13 23.01
N ALA A 148 -6.22 11.46 21.87
CA ALA A 148 -6.14 12.10 20.57
C ALA A 148 -7.35 13.02 20.34
N SER A 149 -7.08 14.26 19.96
CA SER A 149 -8.09 15.33 19.91
C SER A 149 -9.29 15.03 19.01
N ASP A 150 -9.07 14.36 17.89
CA ASP A 150 -10.13 13.94 16.97
C ASP A 150 -10.94 12.75 17.49
N VAL A 151 -10.33 11.83 18.25
CA VAL A 151 -11.02 10.75 18.95
C VAL A 151 -11.93 11.33 20.04
N VAL A 152 -11.41 12.28 20.86
CA VAL A 152 -12.19 12.97 21.89
C VAL A 152 -13.40 13.69 21.28
N ALA A 153 -13.18 14.40 20.16
CA ALA A 153 -14.24 15.13 19.46
C ALA A 153 -15.32 14.18 18.93
N ASP A 154 -14.92 13.08 18.28
CA ASP A 154 -15.88 12.12 17.73
C ASP A 154 -16.66 11.37 18.82
N LEU A 155 -16.01 11.01 19.95
CA LEU A 155 -16.70 10.43 21.09
C LEU A 155 -17.75 11.38 21.68
N ALA A 156 -17.47 12.69 21.74
CA ALA A 156 -18.46 13.70 22.19
C ALA A 156 -19.64 13.80 21.21
N LEU A 157 -19.40 13.71 19.90
CA LEU A 157 -20.44 13.70 18.87
C LEU A 157 -21.29 12.43 18.94
N LEU A 158 -20.67 11.26 19.12
CA LEU A 158 -21.37 9.98 19.29
C LEU A 158 -22.24 9.95 20.56
N ALA A 159 -21.80 10.61 21.62
CA ALA A 159 -22.56 10.69 22.89
C ALA A 159 -23.70 11.72 22.85
N SER A 160 -23.69 12.64 21.91
CA SER A 160 -24.70 13.66 21.72
C SER A 160 -25.46 13.40 20.42
N ASP A 161 -26.79 13.35 20.46
CA ASP A 161 -27.60 13.21 19.22
C ASP A 161 -27.49 14.44 18.27
N SER A 162 -26.45 15.25 18.42
CA SER A 162 -26.36 16.59 17.81
C SER A 162 -25.24 16.74 16.76
N GLY A 163 -24.72 15.66 16.17
CA GLY A 163 -23.71 15.79 15.14
C GLY A 163 -23.18 14.46 14.62
N ASN A 164 -22.43 14.52 13.54
CA ASN A 164 -21.85 13.35 12.90
C ASN A 164 -20.34 13.27 13.19
N PRO A 165 -19.80 12.06 13.46
CA PRO A 165 -18.37 11.85 13.56
C PRO A 165 -17.64 12.29 12.28
N THR A 166 -16.44 12.81 12.46
CA THR A 166 -15.64 13.36 11.36
C THR A 166 -14.54 12.41 10.88
N THR A 167 -14.06 11.52 11.77
CA THR A 167 -13.05 10.53 11.42
C THR A 167 -13.67 9.30 10.72
N PRO A 168 -12.93 8.60 9.85
CA PRO A 168 -13.41 7.34 9.27
C PRO A 168 -13.77 6.30 10.34
N LEU A 169 -13.03 6.28 11.45
CA LEU A 169 -13.24 5.37 12.58
C LEU A 169 -14.59 5.66 13.27
N GLY A 170 -14.85 6.92 13.64
CA GLY A 170 -16.10 7.31 14.26
C GLY A 170 -17.32 7.07 13.38
N ARG A 171 -17.19 7.36 12.07
CA ARG A 171 -18.22 7.09 11.07
C ARG A 171 -18.55 5.61 10.97
N LEU A 172 -17.51 4.74 10.96
CA LEU A 172 -17.68 3.28 10.92
C LEU A 172 -18.38 2.78 12.18
N VAL A 173 -17.97 3.25 13.35
CA VAL A 173 -18.59 2.84 14.64
C VAL A 173 -20.07 3.24 14.68
N LEU A 174 -20.43 4.45 14.23
CA LEU A 174 -21.83 4.87 14.12
C LEU A 174 -22.63 3.99 13.15
N ALA A 175 -22.05 3.66 12.00
CA ALA A 175 -22.69 2.79 11.02
C ALA A 175 -22.88 1.35 11.53
N LEU A 176 -21.93 0.82 12.32
CA LEU A 176 -22.08 -0.49 12.99
C LEU A 176 -23.15 -0.45 14.09
N ALA A 177 -23.31 0.67 14.79
CA ALA A 177 -24.44 0.85 15.73
C ALA A 177 -25.79 0.81 15.01
N ALA A 178 -25.90 1.47 13.85
CA ALA A 178 -27.10 1.40 13.01
C ALA A 178 -27.37 -0.04 12.54
N ARG A 179 -26.32 -0.80 12.15
CA ARG A 179 -26.46 -2.22 11.77
C ARG A 179 -26.96 -3.09 12.93
N ARG A 180 -26.42 -2.90 14.15
CA ARG A 180 -26.92 -3.57 15.34
C ARG A 180 -28.39 -3.27 15.59
N ALA A 181 -28.78 -2.01 15.50
CA ALA A 181 -30.17 -1.58 15.70
C ALA A 181 -31.13 -2.16 14.65
N ALA A 182 -30.66 -2.29 13.41
CA ALA A 182 -31.43 -2.92 12.30
C ALA A 182 -31.45 -4.46 12.36
N ALA A 183 -30.73 -5.10 13.29
CA ALA A 183 -30.57 -6.56 13.35
C ALA A 183 -30.14 -7.18 12.01
N ALA A 184 -29.26 -6.50 11.26
CA ALA A 184 -28.89 -6.87 9.89
C ALA A 184 -27.87 -8.03 9.79
N GLY A 185 -27.48 -8.62 10.91
CA GLY A 185 -26.60 -9.79 11.00
C GLY A 185 -25.12 -9.44 10.88
N PRO A 186 -24.25 -10.47 10.80
CA PRO A 186 -22.81 -10.30 10.79
C PRO A 186 -22.29 -9.72 9.46
N LEU A 187 -21.06 -9.17 9.48
CA LEU A 187 -20.32 -8.73 8.28
C LEU A 187 -18.81 -8.88 8.48
N ALA A 188 -18.05 -8.68 7.42
CA ALA A 188 -16.59 -8.58 7.48
C ALA A 188 -16.12 -7.14 7.29
N VAL A 189 -15.15 -6.70 8.12
CA VAL A 189 -14.35 -5.48 7.92
C VAL A 189 -12.98 -5.89 7.42
N VAL A 190 -12.63 -5.49 6.20
CA VAL A 190 -11.39 -5.86 5.51
C VAL A 190 -10.46 -4.65 5.51
N CYS A 191 -9.42 -4.69 6.32
CA CYS A 191 -8.42 -3.63 6.37
C CYS A 191 -7.43 -3.78 5.22
N CYS A 192 -7.38 -2.79 4.33
CA CYS A 192 -6.50 -2.76 3.16
C CYS A 192 -5.41 -1.68 3.26
N ASP A 193 -5.14 -1.18 4.46
CA ASP A 193 -4.03 -0.26 4.73
C ASP A 193 -2.71 -1.03 4.89
N ASN A 194 -1.60 -0.38 4.55
CA ASN A 194 -0.28 -1.00 4.54
C ASN A 194 0.34 -1.05 5.94
N LEU A 195 -0.27 -1.84 6.83
CA LEU A 195 0.13 -2.11 8.20
C LEU A 195 0.28 -3.60 8.41
N SER A 196 1.21 -4.03 9.25
CA SER A 196 1.25 -5.42 9.70
C SER A 196 0.08 -5.70 10.64
N ASN A 197 -0.49 -6.91 10.55
CA ASN A 197 -1.65 -7.33 11.34
C ASN A 197 -2.80 -6.31 11.27
N ASN A 198 -3.03 -5.73 10.11
CA ASN A 198 -3.94 -4.61 9.92
C ASN A 198 -5.40 -4.92 10.32
N GLY A 199 -5.85 -6.17 10.24
CA GLY A 199 -7.15 -6.60 10.77
C GLY A 199 -7.23 -6.45 12.29
N THR A 200 -6.17 -6.85 13.02
CA THR A 200 -6.08 -6.64 14.48
C THR A 200 -6.01 -5.16 14.84
N VAL A 201 -5.27 -4.36 14.06
CA VAL A 201 -5.23 -2.90 14.21
C VAL A 201 -6.62 -2.29 14.06
N ALA A 202 -7.36 -2.67 13.01
CA ALA A 202 -8.73 -2.22 12.79
C ALA A 202 -9.68 -2.67 13.89
N HIS A 203 -9.59 -3.91 14.33
CA HIS A 203 -10.37 -4.44 15.46
C HIS A 203 -10.16 -3.61 16.72
N ASN A 204 -8.90 -3.44 17.16
CA ASN A 204 -8.57 -2.71 18.39
C ASN A 204 -9.05 -1.25 18.32
N ALA A 205 -8.94 -0.59 17.18
CA ALA A 205 -9.40 0.77 16.99
C ALA A 205 -10.93 0.87 17.06
N VAL A 206 -11.65 0.02 16.32
CA VAL A 206 -13.11 0.03 16.22
C VAL A 206 -13.75 -0.38 17.54
N VAL A 207 -13.32 -1.51 18.13
CA VAL A 207 -13.84 -2.00 19.41
C VAL A 207 -13.48 -1.04 20.55
N GLY A 208 -12.26 -0.47 20.53
CA GLY A 208 -11.82 0.53 21.50
C GLY A 208 -12.69 1.79 21.48
N MET A 209 -13.06 2.28 20.29
CA MET A 209 -13.91 3.46 20.14
C MET A 209 -15.37 3.15 20.48
N ALA A 210 -15.88 2.00 20.03
CA ALA A 210 -17.22 1.54 20.39
C ALA A 210 -17.36 1.39 21.91
N GLY A 211 -16.38 0.76 22.59
CA GLY A 211 -16.41 0.56 24.04
C GLY A 211 -16.27 1.84 24.86
N ALA A 212 -15.65 2.88 24.28
CA ALA A 212 -15.61 4.19 24.91
C ALA A 212 -16.96 4.93 24.84
N TRP A 213 -17.81 4.59 23.89
CA TRP A 213 -19.15 5.16 23.70
C TRP A 213 -20.25 4.26 24.28
N ASP A 214 -20.30 2.99 23.91
CA ASP A 214 -21.32 2.00 24.30
C ASP A 214 -20.66 0.62 24.43
N ALA A 215 -20.50 0.13 25.67
CA ALA A 215 -19.88 -1.17 25.93
C ALA A 215 -20.65 -2.34 25.27
N GLY A 216 -21.99 -2.27 25.23
CA GLY A 216 -22.80 -3.29 24.56
C GLY A 216 -22.64 -3.29 23.04
N LEU A 217 -22.27 -2.15 22.43
CA LEU A 217 -21.89 -2.10 21.02
C LEU A 217 -20.55 -2.79 20.80
N ALA A 218 -19.58 -2.55 21.66
CA ALA A 218 -18.28 -3.21 21.56
C ALA A 218 -18.41 -4.74 21.64
N GLU A 219 -19.17 -5.25 22.59
CA GLU A 219 -19.46 -6.69 22.72
C GLU A 219 -20.18 -7.25 21.48
N TRP A 220 -21.12 -6.49 20.91
CA TRP A 220 -21.82 -6.91 19.70
C TRP A 220 -20.88 -6.93 18.49
N ILE A 221 -20.02 -5.92 18.34
CA ILE A 221 -19.02 -5.86 17.26
C ILE A 221 -18.07 -7.07 17.36
N ASP A 222 -17.55 -7.36 18.54
CA ASP A 222 -16.65 -8.47 18.78
C ASP A 222 -17.27 -9.83 18.40
N ALA A 223 -18.58 -9.99 18.63
CA ALA A 223 -19.32 -11.21 18.34
C ALA A 223 -19.84 -11.32 16.89
N ASN A 224 -19.99 -10.23 16.15
CA ASN A 224 -20.70 -10.22 14.86
C ASN A 224 -19.89 -9.62 13.70
N VAL A 225 -18.75 -9.01 13.96
CA VAL A 225 -17.89 -8.40 12.92
C VAL A 225 -16.58 -9.16 12.84
N SER A 226 -16.32 -9.78 11.68
CA SER A 226 -15.02 -10.38 11.40
C SER A 226 -14.06 -9.31 10.90
N PHE A 227 -12.90 -9.18 11.52
CA PHE A 227 -11.85 -8.28 11.06
C PHE A 227 -10.81 -9.07 10.26
N VAL A 228 -10.77 -8.82 8.95
CA VAL A 228 -9.91 -9.52 8.00
C VAL A 228 -8.60 -8.78 7.84
N SER A 229 -7.49 -9.46 8.11
CA SER A 229 -6.14 -8.96 7.82
C SER A 229 -5.81 -9.12 6.35
N THR A 230 -5.10 -8.15 5.78
CA THR A 230 -4.66 -8.23 4.39
C THR A 230 -3.23 -7.80 4.19
N SER A 231 -2.58 -8.41 3.19
CA SER A 231 -1.35 -7.89 2.59
C SER A 231 -1.68 -7.45 1.18
N VAL A 232 -1.64 -6.14 0.95
CA VAL A 232 -1.97 -5.50 -0.34
C VAL A 232 -0.70 -4.99 -1.01
N ASP A 233 -0.62 -5.12 -2.33
CA ASP A 233 0.51 -4.56 -3.09
C ASP A 233 0.12 -4.28 -4.54
N ARG A 234 0.19 -3.02 -4.94
CA ARG A 234 0.13 -2.52 -6.30
C ARG A 234 0.64 -1.08 -6.34
N ILE A 235 1.67 -0.78 -7.12
CA ILE A 235 2.10 0.60 -7.31
C ILE A 235 1.02 1.35 -8.10
N THR A 236 0.54 2.43 -7.48
CA THR A 236 -0.49 3.31 -8.06
C THR A 236 0.00 4.75 -7.98
N PRO A 237 0.72 5.24 -9.00
CA PRO A 237 1.21 6.61 -9.04
C PRO A 237 0.05 7.61 -9.06
N ARG A 238 0.35 8.85 -8.70
CA ARG A 238 -0.61 9.94 -8.88
C ARG A 238 -0.90 10.12 -10.38
N THR A 239 -2.17 10.10 -10.75
CA THR A 239 -2.62 10.41 -12.11
C THR A 239 -2.29 11.85 -12.48
N THR A 240 -1.76 12.07 -13.67
CA THR A 240 -1.40 13.38 -14.23
C THR A 240 -2.35 13.77 -15.35
N ASP A 241 -2.34 15.06 -15.75
CA ASP A 241 -3.12 15.53 -16.91
C ASP A 241 -2.69 14.82 -18.21
N ALA A 242 -1.42 14.44 -18.33
CA ALA A 242 -0.92 13.65 -19.46
C ALA A 242 -1.53 12.24 -19.48
N ASP A 243 -1.76 11.62 -18.32
CA ASP A 243 -2.43 10.32 -18.23
C ASP A 243 -3.91 10.42 -18.64
N ILE A 244 -4.59 11.50 -18.24
CA ILE A 244 -5.97 11.77 -18.64
C ILE A 244 -6.04 11.94 -20.17
N ALA A 245 -5.13 12.73 -20.75
CA ALA A 245 -5.07 12.94 -22.20
C ALA A 245 -4.77 11.63 -22.95
N ALA A 246 -3.90 10.76 -22.41
CA ALA A 246 -3.60 9.45 -22.99
C ALA A 246 -4.83 8.54 -23.02
N VAL A 247 -5.63 8.51 -21.93
CA VAL A 247 -6.89 7.76 -21.90
C VAL A 247 -7.87 8.29 -22.93
N GLN A 248 -8.04 9.60 -23.05
CA GLN A 248 -8.92 10.23 -24.02
C GLN A 248 -8.51 9.87 -25.45
N ALA A 249 -7.23 9.95 -25.77
CA ALA A 249 -6.69 9.62 -27.09
C ALA A 249 -6.84 8.11 -27.43
N ALA A 250 -6.59 7.23 -26.46
CA ALA A 250 -6.65 5.79 -26.68
C ALA A 250 -8.07 5.22 -26.69
N CYS A 251 -8.96 5.77 -25.85
CA CYS A 251 -10.27 5.20 -25.59
C CYS A 251 -11.43 5.93 -26.29
N GLY A 252 -11.23 7.16 -26.77
CA GLY A 252 -12.25 7.96 -27.47
C GLY A 252 -13.39 8.47 -26.59
N TYR A 253 -13.13 8.65 -25.28
CA TYR A 253 -14.06 9.26 -24.32
C TYR A 253 -13.31 10.07 -23.26
N ARG A 254 -14.02 10.96 -22.57
CA ARG A 254 -13.48 11.70 -21.42
C ARG A 254 -13.67 10.87 -20.16
N ASP A 255 -12.58 10.65 -19.44
CA ASP A 255 -12.58 10.08 -18.09
C ASP A 255 -11.90 11.09 -17.15
N ASN A 256 -12.65 11.64 -16.19
CA ASN A 256 -12.15 12.63 -15.22
C ASN A 256 -11.49 11.95 -14.00
N SER A 257 -11.53 10.62 -13.93
CA SER A 257 -11.05 9.84 -12.79
C SER A 257 -10.28 8.59 -13.20
N PRO A 258 -9.44 8.60 -14.25
CA PRO A 258 -8.64 7.42 -14.57
C PRO A 258 -7.63 7.17 -13.45
N VAL A 259 -7.15 5.94 -13.34
CA VAL A 259 -6.11 5.59 -12.40
C VAL A 259 -5.01 4.80 -13.10
N VAL A 260 -3.77 5.23 -12.91
CA VAL A 260 -2.59 4.51 -13.41
C VAL A 260 -2.14 3.51 -12.37
N ALA A 261 -1.82 2.31 -12.81
CA ALA A 261 -1.26 1.27 -11.97
C ALA A 261 -0.21 0.45 -12.73
N GLU A 262 0.65 -0.24 -11.99
CA GLU A 262 1.48 -1.29 -12.58
C GLU A 262 0.62 -2.53 -12.91
N PRO A 263 1.09 -3.41 -13.83
CA PRO A 263 0.41 -4.67 -14.12
C PRO A 263 0.38 -5.64 -12.93
N PHE A 264 1.42 -5.59 -12.09
CA PHE A 264 1.49 -6.42 -10.90
C PHE A 264 0.42 -6.02 -9.88
N SER A 265 -0.25 -7.02 -9.31
CA SER A 265 -1.13 -6.84 -8.16
C SER A 265 -0.99 -8.05 -7.23
N ASN A 266 -1.07 -7.82 -5.92
CA ASN A 266 -1.08 -8.88 -4.93
C ASN A 266 -2.06 -8.53 -3.80
N TRP A 267 -2.91 -9.50 -3.47
CA TRP A 267 -3.84 -9.39 -2.37
C TRP A 267 -3.93 -10.72 -1.62
N VAL A 268 -3.40 -10.75 -0.42
CA VAL A 268 -3.51 -11.90 0.48
C VAL A 268 -4.46 -11.51 1.61
N LEU A 269 -5.38 -12.40 1.97
CA LEU A 269 -6.41 -12.16 2.97
C LEU A 269 -6.45 -13.30 3.99
N SER A 270 -6.62 -12.96 5.28
CA SER A 270 -6.81 -13.91 6.37
C SER A 270 -7.93 -13.45 7.28
N GLY A 271 -8.95 -14.27 7.46
CA GLY A 271 -10.14 -14.02 8.26
C GLY A 271 -11.42 -14.54 7.62
N ASP A 272 -12.52 -14.43 8.34
CA ASP A 272 -13.80 -14.98 7.95
C ASP A 272 -14.70 -13.95 7.25
N PHE A 273 -15.57 -14.45 6.38
CA PHE A 273 -16.57 -13.66 5.65
C PHE A 273 -17.98 -14.20 5.94
N PRO A 274 -18.55 -13.89 7.10
CA PRO A 274 -19.77 -14.54 7.58
C PRO A 274 -21.01 -14.26 6.72
N ALA A 275 -21.02 -13.15 5.96
CA ALA A 275 -22.10 -12.79 5.04
C ALA A 275 -21.72 -13.04 3.55
N GLY A 276 -20.62 -13.75 3.29
CA GLY A 276 -20.07 -13.98 1.97
C GLY A 276 -19.17 -12.84 1.46
N ARG A 277 -18.56 -13.07 0.31
CA ARG A 277 -17.64 -12.16 -0.37
C ARG A 277 -17.60 -12.44 -1.87
N PRO A 278 -17.09 -11.50 -2.71
CA PRO A 278 -16.78 -11.81 -4.10
C PRO A 278 -15.75 -12.93 -4.24
N ARG A 279 -15.77 -13.58 -5.38
CA ARG A 279 -14.72 -14.56 -5.76
C ARG A 279 -13.43 -13.88 -6.21
N TRP A 280 -12.83 -13.10 -5.32
CA TRP A 280 -11.58 -12.36 -5.59
C TRP A 280 -10.41 -13.28 -5.96
N GLU A 281 -10.45 -14.56 -5.57
CA GLU A 281 -9.50 -15.58 -5.99
C GLU A 281 -9.46 -15.78 -7.51
N ASP A 282 -10.53 -15.54 -8.23
CA ASP A 282 -10.58 -15.62 -9.70
C ASP A 282 -9.72 -14.52 -10.35
N ALA A 283 -9.50 -13.41 -9.63
CA ALA A 283 -8.61 -12.31 -10.02
C ALA A 283 -7.19 -12.44 -9.42
N GLY A 284 -6.89 -13.55 -8.72
CA GLY A 284 -5.59 -13.84 -8.15
C GLY A 284 -5.41 -13.45 -6.68
N ALA A 285 -6.46 -13.08 -5.94
CA ALA A 285 -6.38 -12.92 -4.49
C ALA A 285 -6.16 -14.28 -3.81
N VAL A 286 -5.38 -14.29 -2.72
CA VAL A 286 -5.01 -15.52 -2.01
C VAL A 286 -5.61 -15.49 -0.61
N PHE A 287 -6.39 -16.51 -0.26
CA PHE A 287 -6.98 -16.67 1.07
C PHE A 287 -6.17 -17.66 1.89
N VAL A 288 -5.74 -17.26 3.09
CA VAL A 288 -4.84 -18.02 3.94
C VAL A 288 -5.36 -18.05 5.38
N ALA A 289 -4.94 -19.06 6.13
CA ALA A 289 -5.26 -19.14 7.56
C ALA A 289 -4.35 -18.23 8.40
N ASP A 290 -3.10 -18.06 7.97
CA ASP A 290 -2.08 -17.24 8.65
C ASP A 290 -1.44 -16.30 7.63
N ILE A 291 -1.55 -14.98 7.88
CA ILE A 291 -1.05 -13.97 6.98
C ILE A 291 0.42 -13.59 7.24
N GLU A 292 0.92 -13.85 8.45
CA GLU A 292 2.25 -13.40 8.88
C GLU A 292 3.38 -13.84 7.91
N PRO A 293 3.43 -15.08 7.41
CA PRO A 293 4.45 -15.48 6.44
C PRO A 293 4.42 -14.67 5.13
N TYR A 294 3.24 -14.25 4.69
CA TYR A 294 3.06 -13.44 3.47
C TYR A 294 3.40 -11.97 3.70
N GLU A 295 3.07 -11.42 4.87
CA GLU A 295 3.52 -10.09 5.28
C GLU A 295 5.05 -10.03 5.36
N ASN A 296 5.69 -11.03 5.99
CA ASN A 296 7.14 -11.15 6.06
C ASN A 296 7.78 -11.33 4.67
N ARG A 297 7.17 -12.15 3.77
CA ARG A 297 7.61 -12.26 2.38
C ARG A 297 7.64 -10.90 1.69
N LYS A 298 6.54 -10.13 1.77
CA LYS A 298 6.47 -8.79 1.21
C LYS A 298 7.48 -7.84 1.88
N LEU A 299 7.53 -7.86 3.21
CA LEU A 299 8.36 -6.95 4.00
C LEU A 299 9.85 -7.14 3.72
N TRP A 300 10.30 -8.39 3.59
CA TRP A 300 11.73 -8.67 3.38
C TRP A 300 12.08 -8.69 1.91
N LEU A 301 11.35 -9.40 1.05
CA LEU A 301 11.74 -9.48 -0.37
C LEU A 301 11.44 -8.19 -1.14
N LEU A 302 10.24 -7.61 -1.00
CA LEU A 302 9.90 -6.39 -1.72
C LEU A 302 10.47 -5.15 -1.01
N ASN A 303 10.02 -4.91 0.23
CA ASN A 303 10.35 -3.66 0.90
C ASN A 303 11.83 -3.61 1.35
N GLY A 304 12.42 -4.76 1.68
CA GLY A 304 13.85 -4.89 1.97
C GLY A 304 14.69 -4.55 0.75
N ALA A 305 14.41 -5.16 -0.42
CA ALA A 305 15.10 -4.84 -1.66
C ALA A 305 14.94 -3.36 -2.06
N HIS A 306 13.76 -2.78 -1.90
CA HIS A 306 13.56 -1.35 -2.12
C HIS A 306 14.47 -0.49 -1.23
N SER A 307 14.60 -0.82 0.07
CA SER A 307 15.51 -0.09 0.97
C SER A 307 16.96 -0.23 0.54
N LEU A 308 17.40 -1.45 0.23
CA LEU A 308 18.77 -1.70 -0.23
C LEU A 308 19.08 -0.93 -1.51
N LEU A 309 18.20 -1.02 -2.52
CA LEU A 309 18.34 -0.27 -3.77
C LEU A 309 18.31 1.25 -3.55
N ALA A 310 17.48 1.73 -2.61
CA ALA A 310 17.39 3.15 -2.32
C ALA A 310 18.69 3.73 -1.75
N TYR A 311 19.36 3.00 -0.87
CA TYR A 311 20.63 3.45 -0.32
C TYR A 311 21.79 3.20 -1.27
N ALA A 312 21.97 1.96 -1.71
CA ALA A 312 23.04 1.55 -2.62
C ALA A 312 22.99 2.30 -3.95
N GLY A 313 21.80 2.40 -4.57
CA GLY A 313 21.61 3.07 -5.85
C GLY A 313 21.95 4.55 -5.81
N GLN A 314 21.55 5.28 -4.77
CA GLN A 314 21.91 6.70 -4.63
C GLN A 314 23.41 6.90 -4.40
N LEU A 315 24.07 6.05 -3.61
CA LEU A 315 25.52 6.06 -3.46
C LEU A 315 26.25 5.85 -4.80
N ARG A 316 25.65 5.12 -5.72
CA ARG A 316 26.16 4.87 -7.08
C ARG A 316 25.63 5.85 -8.13
N GLY A 317 24.94 6.93 -7.71
CA GLY A 317 24.46 7.99 -8.61
C GLY A 317 23.18 7.70 -9.37
N HIS A 318 22.45 6.64 -9.03
CA HIS A 318 21.15 6.33 -9.65
C HIS A 318 20.00 7.10 -9.00
N ALA A 319 18.95 7.38 -9.78
CA ALA A 319 17.77 8.13 -9.32
C ALA A 319 16.52 7.25 -9.14
N THR A 320 16.41 6.13 -9.86
CA THR A 320 15.22 5.27 -9.86
C THR A 320 15.57 3.81 -9.57
N VAL A 321 14.55 3.05 -9.14
CA VAL A 321 14.69 1.61 -8.86
C VAL A 321 15.19 0.86 -10.09
N ALA A 322 14.64 1.17 -11.28
CA ALA A 322 15.04 0.51 -12.52
C ALA A 322 16.52 0.76 -12.87
N GLN A 323 17.01 2.00 -12.67
CA GLN A 323 18.42 2.33 -12.88
C GLN A 323 19.33 1.58 -11.90
N ALA A 324 18.96 1.58 -10.60
CA ALA A 324 19.73 0.89 -9.58
C ALA A 324 19.75 -0.64 -9.82
N LEU A 325 18.62 -1.24 -10.23
CA LEU A 325 18.57 -2.67 -10.51
C LEU A 325 19.41 -3.06 -11.74
N ALA A 326 19.55 -2.15 -12.71
CA ALA A 326 20.41 -2.38 -13.88
C ALA A 326 21.92 -2.34 -13.54
N ASP A 327 22.31 -1.85 -12.37
CA ASP A 327 23.68 -1.90 -11.86
C ASP A 327 23.97 -3.30 -11.30
N PRO A 328 24.98 -4.02 -11.86
CA PRO A 328 25.28 -5.39 -11.43
C PRO A 328 25.60 -5.53 -9.94
N LEU A 329 26.23 -4.52 -9.32
CA LEU A 329 26.56 -4.56 -7.88
C LEU A 329 25.30 -4.44 -7.03
N CYS A 330 24.38 -3.56 -7.39
CA CYS A 330 23.10 -3.41 -6.70
C CYS A 330 22.23 -4.66 -6.89
N LEU A 331 22.16 -5.22 -8.11
CA LEU A 331 21.41 -6.44 -8.38
C LEU A 331 21.96 -7.62 -7.55
N GLN A 332 23.28 -7.82 -7.54
CA GLN A 332 23.91 -8.88 -6.74
C GLN A 332 23.60 -8.74 -5.26
N ALA A 333 23.64 -7.51 -4.73
CA ALA A 333 23.32 -7.25 -3.33
C ALA A 333 21.85 -7.61 -3.01
N VAL A 334 20.91 -7.29 -3.91
CA VAL A 334 19.50 -7.66 -3.76
C VAL A 334 19.33 -9.19 -3.77
N GLU A 335 19.95 -9.88 -4.74
CA GLU A 335 19.85 -11.34 -4.85
C GLU A 335 20.41 -12.04 -3.59
N THR A 336 21.58 -11.59 -3.10
CA THR A 336 22.19 -12.15 -1.88
C THR A 336 21.33 -11.89 -0.64
N PHE A 337 20.72 -10.68 -0.54
CA PHE A 337 19.78 -10.38 0.55
C PHE A 337 18.53 -11.26 0.48
N TRP A 338 18.00 -11.49 -0.72
CA TRP A 338 16.87 -12.39 -0.91
C TRP A 338 17.19 -13.84 -0.52
N ASP A 339 18.42 -14.31 -0.75
CA ASP A 339 18.83 -15.66 -0.33
C ASP A 339 18.82 -15.79 1.19
N GLU A 340 19.31 -14.79 1.93
CA GLU A 340 19.21 -14.76 3.40
C GLU A 340 17.74 -14.67 3.88
N ALA A 341 16.92 -13.81 3.25
CA ALA A 341 15.52 -13.65 3.59
C ALA A 341 14.74 -14.96 3.33
N GLU A 342 14.94 -15.60 2.18
CA GLU A 342 14.33 -16.87 1.81
C GLU A 342 14.68 -17.99 2.79
N ALA A 343 15.96 -18.12 3.17
CA ALA A 343 16.42 -19.10 4.13
C ALA A 343 15.70 -18.95 5.49
N ASN A 344 15.24 -17.76 5.84
CA ASN A 344 14.53 -17.48 7.08
C ASN A 344 13.00 -17.61 6.94
N LEU A 345 12.43 -17.26 5.79
CA LEU A 345 11.01 -17.47 5.48
C LEU A 345 10.67 -18.97 5.35
N CYS A 346 11.60 -19.76 4.83
CA CYS A 346 11.39 -21.16 4.47
C CYS A 346 11.97 -22.14 5.48
N ARG A 347 12.11 -21.77 6.77
CA ARG A 347 12.65 -22.65 7.80
C ARG A 347 11.86 -23.95 7.99
N GLN A 348 10.56 -23.92 7.72
CA GLN A 348 9.70 -25.09 7.76
C GLN A 348 9.62 -25.72 6.36
N GLU A 349 9.66 -27.05 6.30
CA GLU A 349 9.51 -27.80 5.05
C GLU A 349 8.17 -27.46 4.37
N GLY A 350 8.21 -27.25 3.05
CA GLY A 350 7.03 -26.88 2.25
C GLY A 350 6.71 -25.39 2.19
N LYS A 351 7.24 -24.54 3.07
CA LYS A 351 6.94 -23.10 3.09
C LYS A 351 7.39 -22.36 1.82
N ALA A 352 8.49 -22.76 1.18
CA ALA A 352 8.93 -22.15 -0.08
C ALA A 352 7.90 -22.30 -1.20
N ALA A 353 7.27 -23.48 -1.29
CA ALA A 353 6.22 -23.75 -2.27
C ALA A 353 4.92 -23.00 -1.91
N GLU A 354 4.52 -22.98 -0.64
CA GLU A 354 3.36 -22.26 -0.15
C GLU A 354 3.49 -20.75 -0.43
N LEU A 355 4.65 -20.16 -0.12
CA LEU A 355 4.94 -18.74 -0.33
C LEU A 355 5.29 -18.40 -1.78
N GLN A 356 5.43 -19.38 -2.66
CA GLN A 356 5.79 -19.21 -4.08
C GLN A 356 7.03 -18.31 -4.28
N ILE A 357 8.05 -18.46 -3.42
CA ILE A 357 9.20 -17.54 -3.38
C ILE A 357 9.89 -17.36 -4.74
N PRO A 358 10.20 -18.42 -5.53
CA PRO A 358 10.87 -18.24 -6.83
C PRO A 358 10.03 -17.41 -7.80
N ALA A 359 8.72 -17.66 -7.87
CA ALA A 359 7.81 -16.89 -8.74
C ALA A 359 7.68 -15.44 -8.27
N TYR A 360 7.64 -15.22 -6.94
CA TYR A 360 7.56 -13.88 -6.36
C TYR A 360 8.84 -13.07 -6.63
N ARG A 361 10.03 -13.65 -6.46
CA ARG A 361 11.33 -13.02 -6.82
C ARG A 361 11.39 -12.66 -8.30
N ALA A 362 10.96 -13.56 -9.19
CA ALA A 362 10.91 -13.29 -10.65
C ALA A 362 9.95 -12.13 -10.97
N ALA A 363 8.77 -12.09 -10.33
CA ALA A 363 7.82 -11.00 -10.48
C ALA A 363 8.38 -9.66 -9.98
N LEU A 364 9.12 -9.66 -8.86
CA LEU A 364 9.78 -8.47 -8.33
C LEU A 364 10.88 -7.94 -9.26
N LEU A 365 11.70 -8.82 -9.87
CA LEU A 365 12.71 -8.40 -10.85
C LEU A 365 12.05 -7.74 -12.07
N ALA A 366 11.02 -8.34 -12.62
CA ALA A 366 10.26 -7.78 -13.75
C ALA A 366 9.64 -6.42 -13.39
N ARG A 367 9.08 -6.30 -12.18
CA ARG A 367 8.48 -5.08 -11.66
C ARG A 367 9.51 -3.96 -11.46
N PHE A 368 10.65 -4.26 -10.83
CA PHE A 368 11.71 -3.29 -10.56
C PHE A 368 12.37 -2.79 -11.83
N SER A 369 12.43 -3.63 -12.89
CA SER A 369 12.96 -3.26 -14.20
C SER A 369 12.05 -2.32 -15.00
N ASN A 370 10.77 -2.15 -14.60
CA ASN A 370 9.82 -1.31 -15.34
C ASN A 370 10.20 0.19 -15.21
N ALA A 371 10.90 0.70 -16.24
CA ALA A 371 11.36 2.08 -16.27
C ALA A 371 10.23 3.10 -16.49
N ARG A 372 9.05 2.67 -16.97
CA ARG A 372 7.89 3.55 -17.20
C ARG A 372 7.15 3.94 -15.91
N ILE A 373 7.42 3.24 -14.81
CA ILE A 373 7.01 3.63 -13.47
C ILE A 373 8.22 4.22 -12.76
N ALA A 374 8.35 5.55 -12.79
CA ALA A 374 9.46 6.26 -12.15
C ALA A 374 9.35 6.16 -10.62
N HIS A 375 9.88 5.08 -10.04
CA HIS A 375 9.93 4.91 -8.59
C HIS A 375 11.23 5.50 -8.07
N HIS A 376 11.18 6.71 -7.52
CA HIS A 376 12.36 7.47 -7.12
C HIS A 376 13.00 6.94 -5.83
N LEU A 377 14.30 6.69 -5.86
CA LEU A 377 15.08 6.17 -4.72
C LEU A 377 15.07 7.12 -3.53
N ALA A 378 15.13 8.44 -3.77
CA ALA A 378 15.10 9.44 -2.71
C ALA A 378 13.82 9.37 -1.85
N GLN A 379 12.67 9.09 -2.46
CA GLN A 379 11.41 8.91 -1.74
C GLN A 379 11.41 7.60 -0.92
N ILE A 380 11.99 6.54 -1.47
CA ILE A 380 12.08 5.24 -0.79
C ILE A 380 13.05 5.31 0.39
N ALA A 381 14.13 6.11 0.29
CA ALA A 381 15.17 6.22 1.30
C ALA A 381 14.73 6.90 2.61
N MET A 382 13.62 7.64 2.60
CA MET A 382 13.08 8.31 3.79
C MET A 382 12.76 7.31 4.91
N ASP A 383 12.82 7.77 6.18
CA ASP A 383 12.52 7.00 7.39
C ASP A 383 13.36 5.72 7.55
N GLY A 384 14.62 5.76 7.14
CA GLY A 384 15.53 4.63 7.09
C GLY A 384 15.72 3.93 8.42
N SER A 385 15.91 4.68 9.51
CA SER A 385 16.07 4.14 10.85
C SER A 385 14.88 3.27 11.30
N THR A 386 13.66 3.68 10.95
CA THR A 386 12.44 2.92 11.24
C THR A 386 12.29 1.72 10.30
N LYS A 387 12.55 1.91 9.01
CA LYS A 387 12.40 0.85 7.99
C LYS A 387 13.37 -0.31 8.22
N LEU A 388 14.61 -0.03 8.57
CA LEU A 388 15.62 -1.07 8.83
C LEU A 388 15.25 -1.98 10.00
N ARG A 389 14.59 -1.46 11.04
CA ARG A 389 14.10 -2.28 12.17
C ARG A 389 13.19 -3.43 11.73
N MET A 390 12.44 -3.23 10.66
CA MET A 390 11.47 -4.20 10.14
C MET A 390 12.01 -5.01 8.96
N ARG A 391 12.95 -4.44 8.18
CA ARG A 391 13.35 -4.99 6.87
C ARG A 391 14.69 -5.73 6.90
N ALA A 392 15.69 -5.19 7.62
CA ALA A 392 17.04 -5.77 7.72
C ALA A 392 17.29 -6.49 9.05
N VAL A 393 16.92 -5.87 10.17
CA VAL A 393 17.20 -6.39 11.52
C VAL A 393 16.62 -7.80 11.75
N PRO A 394 15.35 -8.11 11.40
CA PRO A 394 14.81 -9.45 11.61
C PRO A 394 15.58 -10.52 10.84
N VAL A 395 15.97 -10.23 9.59
CA VAL A 395 16.77 -11.15 8.75
C VAL A 395 18.16 -11.35 9.36
N LEU A 396 18.86 -10.25 9.73
CA LEU A 396 20.17 -10.32 10.36
C LEU A 396 20.14 -11.12 11.66
N ARG A 397 19.17 -10.86 12.55
CA ARG A 397 19.00 -11.60 13.80
C ARG A 397 18.75 -13.09 13.56
N ALA A 398 17.92 -13.40 12.57
CA ALA A 398 17.58 -14.75 12.20
C ALA A 398 18.78 -15.51 11.63
N GLU A 399 19.62 -14.86 10.82
CA GLU A 399 20.88 -15.40 10.32
C GLU A 399 21.86 -15.69 11.47
N ARG A 400 22.04 -14.70 12.37
CA ARG A 400 22.92 -14.86 13.55
C ARG A 400 22.46 -15.99 14.46
N ALA A 401 21.16 -16.08 14.72
CA ALA A 401 20.59 -17.17 15.52
C ALA A 401 20.78 -18.56 14.88
N ALA A 402 20.89 -18.62 13.55
CA ALA A 402 21.16 -19.82 12.79
C ALA A 402 22.67 -20.12 12.62
N GLY A 403 23.56 -19.34 13.26
CA GLY A 403 25.02 -19.47 13.15
C GLY A 403 25.62 -19.01 11.82
N ARG A 404 24.85 -18.27 11.01
CA ARG A 404 25.31 -17.68 9.74
C ARG A 404 25.71 -16.21 9.93
N SER A 405 26.43 -15.65 8.95
CA SER A 405 26.97 -14.27 9.07
C SER A 405 25.89 -13.19 9.07
N GLY A 406 24.85 -13.32 8.21
CA GLY A 406 23.89 -12.27 7.93
C GLY A 406 24.50 -11.10 7.17
N ALA A 407 25.51 -11.37 6.33
CA ALA A 407 26.31 -10.33 5.67
C ALA A 407 25.47 -9.48 4.71
N ALA A 408 24.47 -10.05 4.05
CA ALA A 408 23.64 -9.28 3.10
C ALA A 408 22.66 -8.35 3.82
N ALA A 409 22.06 -8.77 4.94
CA ALA A 409 21.26 -7.90 5.78
C ALA A 409 22.11 -6.81 6.47
N ALA A 410 23.34 -7.15 6.90
CA ALA A 410 24.31 -6.19 7.42
C ALA A 410 24.75 -5.18 6.36
N LEU A 411 24.92 -5.61 5.09
CA LEU A 411 25.25 -4.72 3.96
C LEU A 411 24.15 -3.69 3.69
N MET A 412 22.88 -4.04 3.86
CA MET A 412 21.77 -3.05 3.76
C MET A 412 21.91 -1.97 4.84
N ILE A 413 22.26 -2.36 6.07
CA ILE A 413 22.47 -1.42 7.18
C ILE A 413 23.69 -0.53 6.91
N ALA A 414 24.80 -1.12 6.43
CA ALA A 414 26.01 -0.37 6.06
C ALA A 414 25.72 0.65 4.93
N ALA A 415 24.98 0.24 3.89
CA ALA A 415 24.57 1.13 2.81
C ALA A 415 23.72 2.31 3.30
N TRP A 416 22.81 2.08 4.26
CA TRP A 416 22.08 3.18 4.91
C TRP A 416 22.99 4.12 5.70
N MET A 417 23.95 3.58 6.43
CA MET A 417 24.90 4.39 7.20
C MET A 417 25.75 5.28 6.27
N ASP A 418 26.21 4.75 5.15
CA ASP A 418 26.99 5.51 4.18
C ASP A 418 26.11 6.54 3.45
N HIS A 419 24.91 6.16 3.04
CA HIS A 419 23.93 7.08 2.46
C HIS A 419 23.59 8.22 3.43
N SER A 420 23.39 7.94 4.72
CA SER A 420 23.05 8.96 5.72
C SER A 420 24.16 10.00 5.94
N ALA A 421 25.42 9.64 5.66
CA ALA A 421 26.55 10.55 5.73
C ALA A 421 26.75 11.36 4.44
N ALA A 422 26.37 10.80 3.28
CA ALA A 422 26.59 11.41 1.96
C ALA A 422 25.39 12.24 1.47
N ALA A 423 24.16 11.96 1.93
CA ALA A 423 22.95 12.58 1.42
C ALA A 423 22.90 14.09 1.76
N SER A 424 22.64 14.92 0.75
CA SER A 424 22.43 16.36 0.91
C SER A 424 21.10 16.69 1.60
N VAL A 425 20.11 15.81 1.47
CA VAL A 425 18.81 15.88 2.16
C VAL A 425 18.56 14.52 2.79
N PHE A 426 18.44 14.47 4.10
CA PHE A 426 18.19 13.26 4.87
C PHE A 426 16.92 13.43 5.70
N GLN A 427 15.86 12.68 5.35
CA GLN A 427 14.56 12.71 6.03
C GLN A 427 14.38 11.43 6.84
N ASP A 428 14.44 11.57 8.16
CA ASP A 428 14.33 10.46 9.10
C ASP A 428 13.79 10.98 10.45
N PRO A 429 12.94 10.26 11.16
CA PRO A 429 12.46 10.66 12.49
C PRO A 429 13.60 10.89 13.51
N GLN A 430 14.76 10.27 13.28
CA GLN A 430 15.95 10.37 14.12
C GLN A 430 17.09 11.16 13.43
N ALA A 431 16.76 12.08 12.50
CA ALA A 431 17.76 12.80 11.70
C ALA A 431 18.85 13.48 12.54
N ASP A 432 18.50 14.13 13.65
CA ASP A 432 19.45 14.81 14.54
C ASP A 432 20.41 13.82 15.21
N GLN A 433 19.91 12.68 15.67
CA GLN A 433 20.73 11.62 16.29
C GLN A 433 21.64 10.96 15.24
N VAL A 434 21.12 10.71 14.02
CA VAL A 434 21.92 10.20 12.90
C VAL A 434 23.03 11.18 12.53
N ALA A 435 22.73 12.48 12.45
CA ALA A 435 23.73 13.51 12.18
C ALA A 435 24.79 13.59 13.29
N ALA A 436 24.41 13.42 14.56
CA ALA A 436 25.35 13.38 15.69
C ALA A 436 26.26 12.14 15.60
N ALA A 437 25.71 10.97 15.33
CA ALA A 437 26.45 9.72 15.17
C ALA A 437 27.42 9.77 13.97
N ASN A 438 27.05 10.42 12.88
CA ASN A 438 27.92 10.60 11.70
C ASN A 438 29.12 11.54 11.92
N ARG A 439 29.21 12.25 13.06
CA ARG A 439 30.39 13.02 13.45
C ARG A 439 31.46 12.15 14.14
N LEU A 440 31.08 10.96 14.55
CA LEU A 440 32.02 9.96 15.11
C LEU A 440 32.74 9.24 13.96
N SER A 441 33.70 8.38 14.28
CA SER A 441 34.48 7.62 13.31
C SER A 441 34.64 6.16 13.74
N GLY A 442 34.97 5.29 12.78
CA GLY A 442 35.22 3.86 13.03
C GLY A 442 34.07 3.17 13.75
N THR A 443 34.42 2.23 14.62
CA THR A 443 33.45 1.42 15.39
C THR A 443 32.51 2.24 16.27
N GLU A 444 32.94 3.42 16.76
CA GLU A 444 32.07 4.31 17.56
C GLU A 444 30.88 4.84 16.70
N ARG A 445 31.16 5.26 15.47
CA ARG A 445 30.11 5.68 14.51
C ARG A 445 29.14 4.54 14.24
N ILE A 446 29.67 3.36 13.91
CA ILE A 446 28.85 2.18 13.58
C ILE A 446 27.95 1.80 14.76
N SER A 447 28.52 1.70 15.97
CA SER A 447 27.75 1.35 17.17
C SER A 447 26.69 2.41 17.49
N ALA A 448 26.98 3.70 17.33
CA ALA A 448 26.02 4.77 17.57
C ALA A 448 24.86 4.72 16.58
N LEU A 449 25.12 4.57 15.28
CA LEU A 449 24.09 4.45 14.23
C LEU A 449 23.27 3.16 14.39
N LEU A 450 23.94 2.03 14.65
CA LEU A 450 23.26 0.74 14.87
C LEU A 450 22.38 0.79 16.12
N GLY A 451 22.79 1.51 17.16
CA GLY A 451 22.01 1.73 18.37
C GLY A 451 20.68 2.46 18.12
N LEU A 452 20.61 3.32 17.10
CA LEU A 452 19.37 3.97 16.68
C LEU A 452 18.41 3.01 15.96
N VAL A 453 18.95 1.97 15.33
CA VAL A 453 18.17 0.94 14.63
C VAL A 453 17.84 -0.23 15.55
N ASP A 454 18.85 -0.76 16.26
CA ASP A 454 18.73 -1.91 17.18
C ASP A 454 19.79 -1.88 18.27
N PRO A 455 19.45 -1.48 19.50
CA PRO A 455 20.41 -1.42 20.61
C PRO A 455 21.08 -2.75 20.94
N ALA A 456 20.39 -3.89 20.74
CA ALA A 456 20.96 -5.19 21.05
C ALA A 456 22.04 -5.60 20.03
N LEU A 457 21.83 -5.32 18.75
CA LEU A 457 22.84 -5.54 17.70
C LEU A 457 24.04 -4.60 17.86
N ALA A 458 23.82 -3.37 18.33
CA ALA A 458 24.91 -2.41 18.63
C ALA A 458 25.85 -2.90 19.75
N GLY A 459 25.38 -3.77 20.64
CA GLY A 459 26.18 -4.43 21.68
C GLY A 459 26.95 -5.67 21.19
N ASP A 460 26.69 -6.18 19.99
CA ASP A 460 27.39 -7.34 19.42
C ASP A 460 28.60 -6.90 18.61
N ALA A 461 29.80 -7.05 19.18
CA ALA A 461 31.06 -6.63 18.55
C ALA A 461 31.31 -7.32 17.20
N ALA A 462 30.82 -8.55 17.00
CA ALA A 462 30.96 -9.26 15.72
C ALA A 462 30.05 -8.64 14.63
N VAL A 463 28.85 -8.19 15.00
CA VAL A 463 27.96 -7.47 14.08
C VAL A 463 28.49 -6.08 13.75
N VAL A 464 28.98 -5.34 14.75
CA VAL A 464 29.61 -4.02 14.56
C VAL A 464 30.81 -4.13 13.61
N GLY A 465 31.72 -5.09 13.82
CA GLY A 465 32.86 -5.32 12.94
C GLY A 465 32.45 -5.72 11.52
N LEU A 466 31.44 -6.58 11.39
CA LEU A 466 30.91 -6.98 10.09
C LEU A 466 30.35 -5.78 9.30
N ILE A 467 29.59 -4.90 9.96
CA ILE A 467 29.04 -3.70 9.31
C ILE A 467 30.17 -2.72 8.93
N GLU A 468 31.18 -2.56 9.81
CA GLU A 468 32.33 -1.71 9.53
C GLU A 468 33.08 -2.17 8.27
N ASP A 469 33.32 -3.49 8.13
CA ASP A 469 33.96 -4.08 6.95
C ASP A 469 33.16 -3.90 5.66
N LEU A 470 31.83 -3.77 5.77
CA LEU A 470 30.91 -3.61 4.63
C LEU A 470 30.66 -2.15 4.24
N CYS A 471 30.99 -1.18 5.10
CA CYS A 471 30.91 0.23 4.74
C CYS A 471 31.82 0.54 3.56
N GLY A 472 31.38 1.45 2.68
CA GLY A 472 32.11 1.84 1.47
C GLY A 472 31.93 0.86 0.28
N THR A 473 31.22 -0.26 0.44
CA THR A 473 30.97 -1.23 -0.65
C THR A 473 30.35 -0.60 -1.90
N PHE A 474 29.47 0.37 -1.71
CA PHE A 474 28.78 1.08 -2.81
C PHE A 474 29.41 2.45 -3.10
N GLY A 475 30.71 2.61 -2.94
CA GLY A 475 31.42 3.85 -3.30
C GLY A 475 31.09 4.30 -4.74
N GLU A 476 31.24 5.61 -5.01
CA GLU A 476 30.92 6.20 -6.32
C GLU A 476 31.50 5.36 -7.49
N LEU A 477 30.71 5.23 -8.56
CA LEU A 477 31.22 4.73 -9.85
C LEU A 477 32.43 5.59 -10.20
N ALA A 478 33.61 4.98 -10.26
CA ALA A 478 34.77 5.65 -10.86
C ALA A 478 34.32 6.10 -12.25
N VAL A 479 34.12 7.40 -12.43
CA VAL A 479 33.90 7.99 -13.75
C VAL A 479 35.18 7.68 -14.52
N SER A 480 35.12 6.68 -15.41
CA SER A 480 36.23 6.48 -16.35
C SER A 480 36.35 7.73 -17.19
N PRO A 481 37.56 8.33 -17.25
CA PRO A 481 37.80 9.59 -17.96
C PRO A 481 37.51 9.50 -19.46
#